data_a7c21653fb61748e39c702bd17caeab3
#
_entry.id   a7c21653fb61748e39c702bd17caeab3
#
_cell.length_a   1.000
_cell.length_b   1.000
_cell.length_c   1.000
_cell.angle_alpha   90.00
_cell.angle_beta   90.00
_cell.angle_gamma   90.00
#
_symmetry.space_group_name_H-M   'P 1'
#
loop_
_entity.id
_entity.type
_entity.pdbx_description
1 polymer ?
#
loop_
_entity_poly.entity_id
_entity_poly.type
_entity_poly.pdbx_seq_one_letter_code
_entity_poly.pdbx_strand_id
1 'polypeptide(L)'
;ADISTEQNPDEDVVTEDEEVQKGIIVDLGDFILNLNDQSQKKYLKVNVALELTRIPTDYDFSKPPEKKSGHGSDDEDPMKMIELEMAQYKPAIRDAVISNFSSKTADEVSTAAGKELVKEQITEDVNAIFAGEREVIRVSFGQFIIQ
;
A
#
# COMPACT_ATOMS: atom_id res chain seq x y z
N ALA A 1 -4.45 -33.30 26.45
CA ALA A 1 -4.64 -32.63 26.25
C ALA A 1 -4.53 -31.90 25.93
N ASP A 2 -4.09 -31.77 25.63
CA ASP A 2 -4.16 -30.93 25.33
C ASP A 2 -4.29 -30.34 24.92
N ILE A 3 -4.05 -30.40 24.70
CA ILE A 3 -4.19 -29.58 24.27
C ILE A 3 -4.35 -28.82 23.94
N SER A 4 -4.14 -28.84 23.94
CA SER A 4 -4.43 -27.92 23.64
C SER A 4 -4.28 -27.22 23.31
N THR A 5 -3.96 -27.38 23.26
CA THR A 5 -3.90 -26.59 22.95
C THR A 5 -4.00 -26.11 22.35
N GLU A 6 -4.02 -26.31 22.13
CA GLU A 6 -4.23 -25.70 21.61
C GLU A 6 -4.64 -25.06 21.21
N GLN A 7 -4.70 -25.15 21.11
CA GLN A 7 -5.09 -24.43 20.76
C GLN A 7 -5.25 -23.59 20.75
N ASN A 8 -5.29 -23.42 20.60
CA ASN A 8 -5.48 -22.49 20.61
C ASN A 8 -4.93 -21.33 20.81
N PRO A 9 -4.45 -21.00 20.91
CA PRO A 9 -3.65 -19.86 21.17
C PRO A 9 -3.20 -19.14 19.95
N ASP A 10 -3.07 -19.84 18.92
CA ASP A 10 -2.65 -19.26 17.68
C ASP A 10 -3.57 -18.22 17.21
N GLU A 11 -4.80 -18.39 17.37
CA GLU A 11 -5.73 -17.44 16.85
C GLU A 11 -5.57 -16.13 17.52
N ASP A 12 -5.30 -16.16 18.78
CA ASP A 12 -5.16 -14.93 19.47
C ASP A 12 -3.99 -14.14 19.00
N VAL A 13 -2.92 -14.83 18.74
CA VAL A 13 -1.73 -14.15 18.30
C VAL A 13 -1.95 -13.51 16.95
N VAL A 14 -2.64 -14.22 16.09
CA VAL A 14 -2.89 -13.68 14.78
C VAL A 14 -3.71 -12.42 14.87
N THR A 15 -4.70 -12.43 15.75
CA THR A 15 -5.52 -11.26 15.88
C THR A 15 -4.71 -10.06 16.34
N GLU A 16 -3.85 -10.28 17.26
CA GLU A 16 -3.05 -9.19 17.72
C GLU A 16 -2.13 -8.68 16.66
N ASP A 17 -1.57 -9.57 15.89
CA ASP A 17 -0.71 -9.15 14.82
C ASP A 17 -1.44 -8.31 13.83
N GLU A 18 -2.66 -8.67 13.52
CA GLU A 18 -3.40 -7.90 12.58
C GLU A 18 -3.62 -6.48 13.07
N GLU A 19 -3.90 -6.32 14.33
CA GLU A 19 -4.08 -4.99 14.84
C GLU A 19 -2.80 -4.21 14.79
N VAL A 20 -1.71 -4.84 15.12
CA VAL A 20 -0.45 -4.17 15.09
C VAL A 20 -0.08 -3.78 13.68
N GLN A 21 -0.53 -4.58 12.72
CA GLN A 21 -0.14 -4.34 11.34
C GLN A 21 -0.93 -3.25 10.69
N LYS A 22 -1.96 -2.73 11.33
CA LYS A 22 -2.71 -1.69 10.70
C LYS A 22 -1.83 -0.49 10.49
N GLY A 23 -1.79 -0.02 9.31
CA GLY A 23 -0.99 1.12 8.96
C GLY A 23 -1.82 2.21 8.36
N ILE A 24 -1.19 3.03 7.59
CA ILE A 24 -1.85 4.15 6.92
C ILE A 24 -1.98 3.82 5.46
N ILE A 25 -3.18 3.97 4.93
CA ILE A 25 -3.46 3.66 3.54
C ILE A 25 -3.26 4.92 2.71
N VAL A 26 -2.45 4.81 1.69
CA VAL A 26 -2.23 5.90 0.75
C VAL A 26 -2.67 5.40 -0.62
N ASP A 27 -3.66 6.07 -1.19
CA ASP A 27 -4.17 5.70 -2.49
C ASP A 27 -3.36 6.45 -3.54
N LEU A 28 -2.67 5.72 -4.38
CA LEU A 28 -1.89 6.33 -5.43
C LEU A 28 -2.72 6.67 -6.66
N GLY A 29 -3.95 6.21 -6.69
CA GLY A 29 -4.84 6.52 -7.80
C GLY A 29 -4.75 5.51 -8.91
N ASP A 30 -5.27 5.89 -10.06
CA ASP A 30 -5.35 5.02 -11.20
C ASP A 30 -4.12 5.17 -12.07
N PHE A 31 -3.73 4.06 -12.68
CA PHE A 31 -2.65 4.04 -13.65
C PHE A 31 -3.18 3.42 -14.94
N ILE A 32 -2.79 3.99 -16.04
CA ILE A 32 -3.06 3.41 -17.36
C ILE A 32 -1.70 3.25 -18.00
N LEU A 33 -1.29 2.02 -18.19
CA LEU A 33 0.08 1.71 -18.53
C LEU A 33 0.17 0.82 -19.73
N ASN A 34 1.23 0.98 -20.49
CA ASN A 34 1.55 0.04 -21.57
C ASN A 34 2.30 -1.13 -20.99
N LEU A 35 1.91 -2.31 -21.36
CA LEU A 35 2.65 -3.51 -21.01
C LEU A 35 3.66 -3.83 -22.08
N ASN A 36 4.56 -4.76 -21.76
CA ASN A 36 5.70 -5.03 -22.65
C ASN A 36 5.43 -6.16 -23.62
N ASP A 37 4.25 -6.13 -24.25
CA ASP A 37 3.90 -7.15 -25.22
C ASP A 37 4.44 -6.76 -26.58
N GLN A 38 5.07 -7.71 -27.23
CA GLN A 38 5.74 -7.42 -28.49
C GLN A 38 4.82 -7.49 -29.69
N SER A 39 3.89 -8.43 -29.66
CA SER A 39 3.10 -8.67 -30.88
C SER A 39 1.95 -7.71 -31.02
N GLN A 40 1.42 -7.20 -29.93
CA GLN A 40 0.34 -6.23 -30.01
C GLN A 40 0.35 -5.41 -28.75
N LYS A 41 -0.17 -4.21 -28.86
CA LYS A 41 -0.18 -3.32 -27.73
C LYS A 41 -1.18 -3.79 -26.71
N LYS A 42 -0.76 -3.83 -25.48
CA LYS A 42 -1.63 -4.16 -24.36
C LYS A 42 -1.52 -3.08 -23.32
N TYR A 43 -2.66 -2.74 -22.76
CA TYR A 43 -2.73 -1.70 -21.73
C TYR A 43 -3.28 -2.29 -20.47
N LEU A 44 -2.78 -1.79 -19.35
CA LEU A 44 -3.28 -2.18 -18.06
C LEU A 44 -3.86 -0.96 -17.38
N LYS A 45 -5.07 -1.10 -16.87
CA LYS A 45 -5.65 -0.08 -16.02
C LYS A 45 -5.72 -0.65 -14.63
N VAL A 46 -5.04 0.00 -13.69
CA VAL A 46 -4.94 -0.53 -12.34
C VAL A 46 -4.99 0.62 -11.36
N ASN A 47 -5.66 0.38 -10.24
CA ASN A 47 -5.64 1.31 -9.12
C ASN A 47 -4.72 0.71 -8.08
N VAL A 48 -3.82 1.52 -7.53
CA VAL A 48 -2.82 1.03 -6.59
C VAL A 48 -2.92 1.80 -5.29
N ALA A 49 -2.92 1.08 -4.20
CA ALA A 49 -2.87 1.69 -2.88
C ALA A 49 -1.77 1.01 -2.08
N LEU A 50 -1.17 1.77 -1.19
CA LEU A 50 -0.12 1.25 -0.32
C LEU A 50 -0.58 1.36 1.11
N GLU A 51 -0.22 0.38 1.90
CA GLU A 51 -0.36 0.48 3.34
C GLU A 51 1.02 0.66 3.91
N LEU A 52 1.22 1.72 4.68
CA LEU A 52 2.54 2.10 5.19
C LEU A 52 2.57 2.01 6.70
N THR A 53 3.75 1.81 7.24
CA THR A 53 3.92 1.82 8.69
C THR A 53 3.62 3.19 9.23
N ARG A 54 3.15 3.21 10.47
CA ARG A 54 2.92 4.45 11.18
C ARG A 54 4.19 4.81 11.94
N ILE A 55 4.42 6.10 12.09
CA ILE A 55 5.53 6.55 12.90
C ILE A 55 4.97 7.29 14.11
N PRO A 56 5.76 7.49 15.14
CA PRO A 56 5.19 8.01 16.39
C PRO A 56 4.51 9.36 16.29
N THR A 57 4.86 10.15 15.29
CA THR A 57 4.23 11.45 15.16
C THR A 57 2.93 11.41 14.39
N ASP A 58 2.54 10.25 13.86
CA ASP A 58 1.30 10.15 13.13
C ASP A 58 0.10 10.17 14.07
N TYR A 59 -1.01 10.66 13.53
CA TYR A 59 -2.25 10.61 14.25
C TYR A 59 -2.67 9.16 14.45
N ASP A 60 -3.21 8.86 15.61
CA ASP A 60 -3.65 7.51 15.89
C ASP A 60 -5.11 7.37 15.48
N PHE A 61 -5.32 6.79 14.31
CA PHE A 61 -6.67 6.67 13.78
C PHE A 61 -7.51 5.64 14.53
N SER A 62 -6.90 4.86 15.42
CA SER A 62 -7.69 3.90 16.17
C SER A 62 -8.38 4.56 17.35
N LYS A 63 -8.07 5.80 17.65
CA LYS A 63 -8.69 6.49 18.76
C LYS A 63 -9.74 7.44 18.27
N PRO A 64 -10.77 7.69 19.06
CA PRO A 64 -11.78 8.65 18.62
C PRO A 64 -11.17 10.04 18.55
N PRO A 65 -11.69 10.85 17.68
CA PRO A 65 -11.18 12.21 17.56
C PRO A 65 -11.46 13.00 18.81
N GLU A 66 -10.50 13.81 19.19
CA GLU A 66 -10.69 14.66 20.31
C GLU A 66 -11.47 15.86 19.94
N LYS A 67 -12.34 16.32 20.83
CA LYS A 67 -13.05 17.47 20.55
C LYS A 67 -12.23 18.64 20.84
N LYS A 68 -11.76 19.32 19.89
CA LYS A 68 -11.06 20.51 20.10
C LYS A 68 -12.01 21.60 20.14
N SER A 69 -11.94 22.38 21.10
CA SER A 69 -12.86 23.40 21.24
C SER A 69 -12.71 24.37 20.19
N GLY A 70 -13.55 24.37 19.38
CA GLY A 70 -13.78 25.48 18.60
C GLY A 70 -12.84 25.86 17.59
N HIS A 71 -11.78 25.43 17.51
CA HIS A 71 -11.02 25.89 16.48
C HIS A 71 -10.97 25.02 15.44
N GLY A 72 -11.82 24.43 15.02
CA GLY A 72 -11.86 23.52 14.05
C GLY A 72 -11.00 23.75 12.93
N SER A 73 -9.87 23.81 13.05
CA SER A 73 -9.11 24.17 12.02
C SER A 73 -8.82 23.06 11.12
N ASP A 74 -8.77 23.36 9.88
CA ASP A 74 -8.42 22.42 8.89
C ASP A 74 -7.07 21.88 9.09
N ASP A 75 -6.26 22.61 9.78
CA ASP A 75 -4.93 22.19 10.00
C ASP A 75 -4.87 20.93 10.77
N GLU A 76 -5.96 20.56 11.39
CA GLU A 76 -5.93 19.42 12.20
C GLU A 76 -6.35 18.17 11.52
N ASP A 77 -6.61 18.21 10.24
CA ASP A 77 -6.93 17.00 9.52
C ASP A 77 -5.71 16.10 9.50
N PRO A 78 -5.75 14.97 10.15
CA PRO A 78 -4.56 14.12 10.23
C PRO A 78 -4.11 13.60 8.88
N MET A 79 -5.03 13.36 7.97
CA MET A 79 -4.62 12.88 6.69
C MET A 79 -3.91 13.95 5.88
N LYS A 80 -4.19 15.22 6.17
CA LYS A 80 -3.55 16.25 5.43
C LYS A 80 -2.06 16.28 5.64
N MET A 81 -1.61 16.00 6.85
CA MET A 81 -0.18 15.95 7.11
C MET A 81 0.47 14.81 6.36
N ILE A 82 -0.19 13.68 6.31
CA ILE A 82 0.35 12.55 5.58
C ILE A 82 0.37 12.85 4.10
N GLU A 83 -0.64 13.51 3.59
CA GLU A 83 -0.66 13.86 2.18
C GLU A 83 0.48 14.81 1.83
N LEU A 84 0.78 15.76 2.72
CA LEU A 84 1.90 16.65 2.47
C LEU A 84 3.22 15.91 2.47
N GLU A 85 3.39 14.98 3.39
CA GLU A 85 4.58 14.17 3.41
C GLU A 85 4.70 13.35 2.14
N MET A 86 3.60 12.72 1.74
CA MET A 86 3.63 11.85 0.58
C MET A 86 3.84 12.64 -0.70
N ALA A 87 3.48 13.90 -0.70
CA ALA A 87 3.63 14.69 -1.92
C ALA A 87 5.06 14.72 -2.42
N GLN A 88 6.01 14.62 -1.53
CA GLN A 88 7.40 14.63 -1.95
C GLN A 88 7.82 13.31 -2.52
N TYR A 89 7.21 12.23 -2.09
CA TYR A 89 7.59 10.91 -2.55
C TYR A 89 6.77 10.43 -3.74
N LYS A 90 5.59 10.99 -3.94
CA LYS A 90 4.66 10.44 -4.92
C LYS A 90 5.24 10.31 -6.32
N PRO A 91 5.95 11.30 -6.85
CA PRO A 91 6.45 11.11 -8.21
C PRO A 91 7.38 9.90 -8.31
N ALA A 92 8.26 9.71 -7.35
CA ALA A 92 9.16 8.56 -7.40
C ALA A 92 8.41 7.27 -7.20
N ILE A 93 7.42 7.26 -6.32
CA ILE A 93 6.64 6.07 -6.08
C ILE A 93 5.83 5.70 -7.31
N ARG A 94 5.20 6.70 -7.95
CA ARG A 94 4.44 6.42 -9.14
C ARG A 94 5.33 5.89 -10.25
N ASP A 95 6.53 6.45 -10.37
CA ASP A 95 7.48 5.97 -11.36
C ASP A 95 7.87 4.52 -11.09
N ALA A 96 8.05 4.14 -9.84
CA ALA A 96 8.38 2.76 -9.49
C ALA A 96 7.24 1.82 -9.89
N VAL A 97 6.00 2.22 -9.67
CA VAL A 97 4.85 1.41 -10.05
C VAL A 97 4.82 1.25 -11.56
N ILE A 98 4.99 2.35 -12.28
CA ILE A 98 4.95 2.33 -13.74
C ILE A 98 6.05 1.42 -14.27
N SER A 99 7.25 1.55 -13.76
CA SER A 99 8.37 0.78 -14.26
C SER A 99 8.18 -0.71 -14.02
N ASN A 100 7.66 -1.05 -12.85
CA ASN A 100 7.49 -2.46 -12.55
C ASN A 100 6.42 -3.12 -13.42
N PHE A 101 5.38 -2.41 -13.77
CA PHE A 101 4.38 -2.97 -14.65
C PHE A 101 4.82 -2.92 -16.10
N SER A 102 5.48 -1.85 -16.52
CA SER A 102 5.82 -1.70 -17.92
C SER A 102 6.86 -2.70 -18.40
N SER A 103 7.56 -3.33 -17.48
CA SER A 103 8.51 -4.35 -17.85
C SER A 103 7.88 -5.74 -17.99
N LYS A 104 6.58 -5.86 -17.75
CA LYS A 104 5.90 -7.16 -17.75
C LYS A 104 4.97 -7.27 -18.96
N THR A 105 4.75 -8.50 -19.38
CA THR A 105 3.74 -8.76 -20.40
C THR A 105 2.39 -9.00 -19.77
N ALA A 106 1.34 -8.97 -20.58
CA ALA A 106 0.00 -9.23 -20.10
C ALA A 106 -0.10 -10.60 -19.48
N ASP A 107 0.53 -11.60 -20.09
CA ASP A 107 0.48 -12.94 -19.52
C ASP A 107 1.13 -12.99 -18.16
N GLU A 108 2.23 -12.29 -18.00
CA GLU A 108 2.95 -12.32 -16.72
C GLU A 108 2.14 -11.73 -15.59
N VAL A 109 1.38 -10.67 -15.86
CA VAL A 109 0.64 -10.02 -14.78
C VAL A 109 -0.78 -10.54 -14.64
N SER A 110 -1.18 -11.49 -15.47
CA SER A 110 -2.53 -12.03 -15.39
C SER A 110 -2.67 -13.11 -14.34
N THR A 111 -1.57 -13.69 -13.90
CA THR A 111 -1.64 -14.77 -12.93
C THR A 111 -1.51 -14.22 -11.52
N ALA A 112 -1.99 -15.00 -10.56
CA ALA A 112 -1.83 -14.60 -9.16
C ALA A 112 -0.37 -14.47 -8.80
N ALA A 113 0.44 -15.40 -9.25
CA ALA A 113 1.88 -15.36 -8.93
C ALA A 113 2.54 -14.13 -9.55
N GLY A 114 2.15 -13.78 -10.75
CA GLY A 114 2.71 -12.60 -11.39
C GLY A 114 2.32 -11.32 -10.69
N LYS A 115 1.08 -11.23 -10.23
CA LYS A 115 0.66 -10.06 -9.49
C LYS A 115 1.40 -9.95 -8.17
N GLU A 116 1.61 -11.07 -7.50
CA GLU A 116 2.35 -11.04 -6.24
C GLU A 116 3.79 -10.63 -6.47
N LEU A 117 4.40 -11.07 -7.55
CA LEU A 117 5.75 -10.68 -7.85
C LEU A 117 5.85 -9.17 -8.06
N VAL A 118 4.91 -8.59 -8.80
CA VAL A 118 4.92 -7.15 -9.01
C VAL A 118 4.75 -6.43 -7.68
N LYS A 119 3.87 -6.93 -6.81
CA LYS A 119 3.69 -6.29 -5.50
C LYS A 119 4.98 -6.33 -4.69
N GLU A 120 5.70 -7.44 -4.76
CA GLU A 120 6.97 -7.52 -4.04
C GLU A 120 7.99 -6.56 -4.61
N GLN A 121 8.05 -6.43 -5.90
CA GLN A 121 8.99 -5.51 -6.53
C GLN A 121 8.65 -4.06 -6.21
N ILE A 122 7.38 -3.73 -6.23
CA ILE A 122 6.95 -2.39 -5.84
C ILE A 122 7.32 -2.13 -4.38
N THR A 123 7.09 -3.12 -3.51
CA THR A 123 7.44 -2.97 -2.12
C THR A 123 8.92 -2.65 -1.94
N GLU A 124 9.77 -3.40 -2.62
CA GLU A 124 11.20 -3.17 -2.49
C GLU A 124 11.60 -1.80 -3.00
N ASP A 125 11.06 -1.41 -4.14
CA ASP A 125 11.44 -0.13 -4.72
C ASP A 125 10.94 1.03 -3.89
N VAL A 126 9.72 0.94 -3.39
CA VAL A 126 9.17 2.02 -2.59
C VAL A 126 9.87 2.11 -1.24
N ASN A 127 10.22 0.96 -0.65
CA ASN A 127 10.98 1.00 0.59
C ASN A 127 12.33 1.67 0.39
N ALA A 128 12.95 1.47 -0.75
CA ALA A 128 14.20 2.16 -1.05
C ALA A 128 13.98 3.66 -1.17
N ILE A 129 12.86 4.08 -1.74
CA ILE A 129 12.55 5.50 -1.86
C ILE A 129 12.37 6.12 -0.49
N PHE A 130 11.68 5.43 0.42
CA PHE A 130 11.48 5.96 1.76
C PHE A 130 12.75 5.95 2.60
N ALA A 131 13.69 5.11 2.26
CA ALA A 131 15.01 5.07 2.90
C ALA A 131 14.91 5.00 4.42
N GLY A 132 14.02 4.17 4.91
CA GLY A 132 13.90 3.95 6.34
C GLY A 132 12.89 4.82 7.05
N GLU A 133 12.37 5.86 6.38
CA GLU A 133 11.39 6.70 7.05
C GLU A 133 10.08 5.97 7.27
N ARG A 134 9.67 5.19 6.34
CA ARG A 134 8.48 4.36 6.45
C ARG A 134 8.73 3.10 5.68
N GLU A 135 7.88 2.11 5.90
CA GLU A 135 7.95 0.87 5.14
C GLU A 135 6.60 0.51 4.62
N VAL A 136 6.58 -0.14 3.47
CA VAL A 136 5.35 -0.64 2.89
C VAL A 136 4.99 -1.95 3.56
N ILE A 137 3.80 -2.01 4.14
CA ILE A 137 3.28 -3.22 4.73
C ILE A 137 2.58 -4.04 3.67
N ARG A 138 1.87 -3.38 2.76
CA ARG A 138 1.05 -4.10 1.79
C ARG A 138 0.83 -3.23 0.57
N VAL A 139 0.83 -3.85 -0.59
CA VAL A 139 0.45 -3.22 -1.85
C VAL A 139 -0.86 -3.84 -2.28
N SER A 140 -1.84 -3.04 -2.63
CA SER A 140 -3.14 -3.54 -3.04
C SER A 140 -3.52 -2.97 -4.39
N PHE A 141 -4.12 -3.81 -5.22
CA PHE A 141 -4.63 -3.38 -6.51
C PHE A 141 -6.14 -3.37 -6.42
N GLY A 142 -6.74 -2.22 -6.69
CA GLY A 142 -8.18 -2.12 -6.63
C GLY A 142 -8.82 -2.61 -7.90
N GLN A 143 -8.58 -1.94 -9.01
CA GLN A 143 -9.10 -2.34 -10.29
C GLN A 143 -7.95 -2.87 -11.11
N PHE A 144 -8.17 -3.90 -11.88
CA PHE A 144 -7.07 -4.51 -12.65
C PHE A 144 -7.66 -5.04 -13.93
N ILE A 145 -7.52 -4.27 -14.99
CA ILE A 145 -8.13 -4.60 -16.28
C ILE A 145 -7.07 -4.49 -17.36
N ILE A 146 -6.94 -5.54 -18.15
CA ILE A 146 -6.02 -5.56 -19.29
C ILE A 146 -6.83 -5.45 -20.56
N GLN A 147 -6.42 -4.55 -21.41
CA GLN A 147 -7.10 -4.35 -22.70
C GLN A 147 -6.16 -4.49 -23.86
#